data_f8c5994b4fc416d6be2e5313f2e35b0d
#
_entry.id   f8c5994b4fc416d6be2e5313f2e35b0d
#
_cell.length_a   1.000
_cell.length_b   1.000
_cell.length_c   1.000
_cell.angle_alpha   90.00
_cell.angle_beta   90.00
_cell.angle_gamma   90.00
#
_symmetry.space_group_name_H-M   'P 1'
#
loop_
_entity.id
_entity.type
_entity.pdbx_description
1 polymer ?
#
loop_
_entity_poly.entity_id
_entity_poly.type
_entity_poly.pdbx_seq_one_letter_code
_entity_poly.pdbx_strand_id
1 'polypeptide(L)'
;MTTEKIVGLVQAHHLGWAGAQDLSLARVGGKYAVEEVIDRLSSMPSIDAVVVAVPDDPGNEIFREIATARGASCVFGSRENVLERCKAALDAAGAAIAVHVMGQHCFIDTALLSDMLAFLDAARADFVSLPDAFTPYFAGKIYRRALLDKVGAAIAALPQDRAIHFARYAAFIELHREKFNAKVYEQLPQYSPDYLRRVRDMAREIFSDDRMHVDARQASTISNPLFESYQFATSQFGAKDRVLDIACGDGYGCRILAGQVGQVLGMDINGRLIAANRQSNAAANISYDVGDCFALSLADGAVSGATAMELIEHLPVDQVDDFVKEVRRVVAPGGSFICSTPQNSHGDIPVVPWHVKEYSIAELRALLERHFSTVKILSSKSGGRLTECETGQKMVALCR
;
A
#
# COMPACT_ATOMS: atom_id res chain seq x y z
N MET A 1 -28.70 26.35 14.35
CA MET A 1 -27.76 25.84 13.36
C MET A 1 -27.75 24.33 13.56
N THR A 2 -28.23 23.57 12.60
CA THR A 2 -28.08 22.09 12.64
C THR A 2 -26.60 21.81 12.47
N THR A 3 -25.97 21.31 13.52
CA THR A 3 -24.58 20.83 13.45
C THR A 3 -24.53 19.73 12.39
N GLU A 4 -23.62 19.85 11.40
CA GLU A 4 -23.40 18.80 10.40
C GLU A 4 -23.05 17.50 11.09
N LYS A 5 -23.75 16.40 10.76
CA LYS A 5 -23.50 15.10 11.38
C LYS A 5 -22.19 14.50 10.90
N ILE A 6 -21.30 14.19 11.81
CA ILE A 6 -19.97 13.63 11.57
C ILE A 6 -19.97 12.13 11.90
N VAL A 7 -19.56 11.32 10.95
CA VAL A 7 -19.58 9.84 11.09
C VAL A 7 -18.18 9.27 10.90
N GLY A 8 -17.79 8.38 11.82
CA GLY A 8 -16.66 7.50 11.64
C GLY A 8 -17.01 6.41 10.62
N LEU A 9 -16.44 6.44 9.43
CA LEU A 9 -16.63 5.46 8.38
C LEU A 9 -15.48 4.46 8.39
N VAL A 10 -15.75 3.21 8.72
CA VAL A 10 -14.76 2.13 8.74
C VAL A 10 -14.95 1.25 7.52
N GLN A 11 -13.99 1.25 6.61
CA GLN A 11 -14.00 0.33 5.48
C GLN A 11 -13.30 -0.97 5.87
N ALA A 12 -13.99 -2.09 5.78
CA ALA A 12 -13.47 -3.41 6.12
C ALA A 12 -13.92 -4.49 5.11
N HIS A 13 -13.24 -5.63 5.14
CA HIS A 13 -13.56 -6.80 4.33
C HIS A 13 -13.02 -8.06 5.06
N HIS A 14 -13.66 -9.22 4.89
CA HIS A 14 -13.15 -10.47 5.48
C HIS A 14 -11.97 -11.06 4.72
N LEU A 15 -11.89 -10.79 3.42
CA LEU A 15 -10.77 -11.16 2.55
C LEU A 15 -10.13 -9.90 1.99
N GLY A 16 -8.83 -9.79 2.12
CA GLY A 16 -8.04 -8.85 1.34
C GLY A 16 -8.26 -9.09 -0.15
N TRP A 17 -7.95 -8.12 -0.97
CA TRP A 17 -8.13 -8.21 -2.43
C TRP A 17 -7.27 -9.30 -3.09
N ALA A 18 -6.27 -9.84 -2.39
CA ALA A 18 -5.48 -11.01 -2.78
C ALA A 18 -6.11 -12.36 -2.34
N GLY A 19 -7.30 -12.35 -1.72
CA GLY A 19 -7.99 -13.57 -1.27
C GLY A 19 -7.50 -14.12 0.08
N ALA A 20 -6.49 -13.54 0.71
CA ALA A 20 -6.10 -13.85 2.08
C ALA A 20 -7.07 -13.19 3.07
N GLN A 21 -7.07 -13.65 4.33
CA GLN A 21 -7.84 -12.99 5.39
C GLN A 21 -7.41 -11.53 5.52
N ASP A 22 -8.37 -10.60 5.53
CA ASP A 22 -8.08 -9.19 5.69
C ASP A 22 -7.60 -8.88 7.11
N LEU A 23 -6.64 -7.95 7.21
CA LEU A 23 -6.04 -7.55 8.48
C LEU A 23 -7.02 -6.87 9.44
N SER A 24 -8.19 -6.43 8.98
CA SER A 24 -9.29 -5.97 9.84
C SER A 24 -9.71 -7.03 10.86
N LEU A 25 -9.50 -8.32 10.55
CA LEU A 25 -9.75 -9.45 11.42
C LEU A 25 -8.49 -10.00 12.11
N ALA A 26 -7.35 -9.33 12.00
CA ALA A 26 -6.17 -9.67 12.77
C ALA A 26 -6.39 -9.42 14.27
N ARG A 27 -5.77 -10.23 15.13
CA ARG A 27 -5.94 -10.11 16.58
C ARG A 27 -4.91 -9.15 17.17
N VAL A 28 -5.41 -8.16 17.92
CA VAL A 28 -4.63 -7.14 18.62
C VAL A 28 -5.04 -7.16 20.09
N GLY A 29 -4.17 -7.62 20.99
CA GLY A 29 -4.49 -7.67 22.42
C GLY A 29 -5.78 -8.42 22.75
N GLY A 30 -6.09 -9.47 21.98
CA GLY A 30 -7.30 -10.28 22.17
C GLY A 30 -8.56 -9.80 21.41
N LYS A 31 -8.56 -8.60 20.84
CA LYS A 31 -9.62 -8.03 19.99
C LYS A 31 -9.26 -8.12 18.51
N TYR A 32 -10.23 -8.00 17.61
CA TYR A 32 -9.93 -7.75 16.19
C TYR A 32 -9.45 -6.31 15.98
N ALA A 33 -8.60 -6.08 14.97
CA ALA A 33 -8.13 -4.73 14.63
C ALA A 33 -9.28 -3.76 14.38
N VAL A 34 -10.31 -4.19 13.66
CA VAL A 34 -11.51 -3.39 13.40
C VAL A 34 -12.27 -3.00 14.68
N GLU A 35 -12.24 -3.84 15.72
CA GLU A 35 -12.85 -3.52 17.01
C GLU A 35 -12.15 -2.34 17.68
N GLU A 36 -10.82 -2.33 17.62
CA GLU A 36 -10.02 -1.22 18.15
C GLU A 36 -10.28 0.08 17.38
N VAL A 37 -10.43 -0.01 16.04
CA VAL A 37 -10.78 1.15 15.19
C VAL A 37 -12.14 1.71 15.59
N ILE A 38 -13.16 0.86 15.77
CA ILE A 38 -14.50 1.29 16.18
C ILE A 38 -14.44 1.96 17.56
N ASP A 39 -13.76 1.34 18.54
CA ASP A 39 -13.62 1.87 19.90
C ASP A 39 -12.96 3.27 19.89
N ARG A 40 -11.88 3.45 19.14
CA ARG A 40 -11.17 4.72 19.04
C ARG A 40 -12.03 5.81 18.40
N LEU A 41 -12.69 5.53 17.28
CA LEU A 41 -13.60 6.48 16.65
C LEU A 41 -14.77 6.83 17.55
N SER A 42 -15.37 5.85 18.22
CA SER A 42 -16.46 6.07 19.16
C SER A 42 -16.06 6.89 20.40
N SER A 43 -14.76 6.90 20.75
CA SER A 43 -14.25 7.72 21.85
C SER A 43 -14.06 9.21 21.49
N MET A 44 -14.15 9.56 20.21
CA MET A 44 -13.99 10.97 19.77
C MET A 44 -15.28 11.75 20.01
N PRO A 45 -15.25 12.85 20.80
CA PRO A 45 -16.46 13.63 21.08
C PRO A 45 -17.10 14.27 19.84
N SER A 46 -16.34 14.43 18.75
CA SER A 46 -16.78 15.00 17.49
C SER A 46 -17.47 13.98 16.56
N ILE A 47 -17.46 12.68 16.90
CA ILE A 47 -18.08 11.62 16.08
C ILE A 47 -19.47 11.30 16.65
N ASP A 48 -20.49 11.53 15.85
CA ASP A 48 -21.88 11.28 16.23
C ASP A 48 -22.28 9.79 16.14
N ALA A 49 -21.64 9.05 15.25
CA ALA A 49 -21.88 7.62 15.05
C ALA A 49 -20.71 6.96 14.30
N VAL A 50 -20.59 5.64 14.44
CA VAL A 50 -19.65 4.83 13.64
C VAL A 50 -20.43 3.89 12.74
N VAL A 51 -20.01 3.81 11.46
CA VAL A 51 -20.56 2.87 10.48
C VAL A 51 -19.47 2.06 9.83
N VAL A 52 -19.63 0.75 9.82
CA VAL A 52 -18.72 -0.18 9.12
C VAL A 52 -19.29 -0.47 7.75
N ALA A 53 -18.54 -0.19 6.69
CA ALA A 53 -18.92 -0.40 5.30
C ALA A 53 -18.19 -1.62 4.73
N VAL A 54 -18.90 -2.68 4.44
CA VAL A 54 -18.35 -3.95 3.95
C VAL A 54 -18.97 -4.36 2.61
N PRO A 55 -18.24 -5.13 1.78
CA PRO A 55 -18.82 -5.74 0.60
C PRO A 55 -19.98 -6.69 0.96
N ASP A 56 -20.94 -6.83 0.04
CA ASP A 56 -22.04 -7.78 0.15
C ASP A 56 -21.56 -9.20 -0.21
N ASP A 57 -20.75 -9.76 0.68
CA ASP A 57 -20.22 -11.12 0.64
C ASP A 57 -20.59 -11.85 1.95
N PRO A 58 -20.98 -13.13 1.89
CA PRO A 58 -21.41 -13.88 3.08
C PRO A 58 -20.38 -13.91 4.23
N GLY A 59 -19.09 -13.93 3.92
CA GLY A 59 -18.01 -13.91 4.92
C GLY A 59 -17.93 -12.60 5.71
N ASN A 60 -18.59 -11.52 5.26
CA ASN A 60 -18.59 -10.23 5.94
C ASN A 60 -19.65 -10.10 7.05
N GLU A 61 -20.51 -11.09 7.27
CA GLU A 61 -21.51 -11.03 8.37
C GLU A 61 -20.85 -10.88 9.75
N ILE A 62 -19.64 -11.36 9.93
CA ILE A 62 -18.86 -11.16 11.17
C ILE A 62 -18.72 -9.67 11.53
N PHE A 63 -18.62 -8.77 10.55
CA PHE A 63 -18.51 -7.33 10.81
C PHE A 63 -19.82 -6.73 11.33
N ARG A 64 -20.97 -7.30 10.97
CA ARG A 64 -22.28 -6.90 11.54
C ARG A 64 -22.32 -7.22 13.02
N GLU A 65 -21.88 -8.42 13.41
CA GLU A 65 -21.83 -8.85 14.80
C GLU A 65 -20.87 -7.96 15.60
N ILE A 66 -19.66 -7.74 15.08
CA ILE A 66 -18.64 -6.88 15.70
C ILE A 66 -19.16 -5.45 15.88
N ALA A 67 -19.72 -4.85 14.82
CA ALA A 67 -20.26 -3.49 14.86
C ALA A 67 -21.37 -3.35 15.88
N THR A 68 -22.36 -4.26 15.84
CA THR A 68 -23.51 -4.26 16.75
C THR A 68 -23.07 -4.38 18.21
N ALA A 69 -22.14 -5.27 18.52
CA ALA A 69 -21.60 -5.45 19.87
C ALA A 69 -20.92 -4.19 20.43
N ARG A 70 -20.56 -3.24 19.56
CA ARG A 70 -19.87 -1.98 19.91
C ARG A 70 -20.74 -0.73 19.68
N GLY A 71 -22.04 -0.90 19.49
CA GLY A 71 -22.96 0.21 19.24
C GLY A 71 -22.78 0.92 17.91
N ALA A 72 -22.02 0.31 16.98
CA ALA A 72 -21.86 0.80 15.61
C ALA A 72 -22.86 0.13 14.65
N SER A 73 -23.11 0.74 13.50
CA SER A 73 -23.89 0.14 12.42
C SER A 73 -22.99 -0.54 11.38
N CYS A 74 -23.54 -1.49 10.61
CA CYS A 74 -22.85 -2.14 9.52
C CYS A 74 -23.71 -2.06 8.26
N VAL A 75 -23.10 -1.60 7.15
CA VAL A 75 -23.76 -1.44 5.85
C VAL A 75 -23.04 -2.28 4.81
N PHE A 76 -23.80 -3.11 4.12
CA PHE A 76 -23.32 -3.95 3.01
C PHE A 76 -23.55 -3.24 1.69
N GLY A 77 -22.60 -3.39 0.76
CA GLY A 77 -22.70 -2.76 -0.55
C GLY A 77 -21.78 -3.36 -1.58
N SER A 78 -21.66 -2.73 -2.74
CA SER A 78 -20.87 -3.24 -3.86
C SER A 78 -19.44 -3.65 -3.45
N ARG A 79 -19.02 -4.84 -3.89
CA ARG A 79 -17.64 -5.31 -3.73
C ARG A 79 -16.67 -4.46 -4.56
N GLU A 80 -17.04 -4.18 -5.80
CA GLU A 80 -16.15 -3.52 -6.77
C GLU A 80 -16.24 -2.00 -6.70
N ASN A 81 -17.43 -1.45 -6.43
CA ASN A 81 -17.65 -0.01 -6.36
C ASN A 81 -17.59 0.48 -4.90
N VAL A 82 -16.38 0.71 -4.40
CA VAL A 82 -16.14 1.22 -3.04
C VAL A 82 -16.76 2.59 -2.82
N LEU A 83 -16.75 3.46 -3.86
CA LEU A 83 -17.37 4.79 -3.79
C LEU A 83 -18.86 4.67 -3.42
N GLU A 84 -19.63 3.84 -4.15
CA GLU A 84 -21.06 3.67 -3.90
C GLU A 84 -21.33 3.02 -2.54
N ARG A 85 -20.50 2.07 -2.13
CA ARG A 85 -20.59 1.46 -0.79
C ARG A 85 -20.39 2.50 0.31
N CYS A 86 -19.36 3.35 0.20
CA CYS A 86 -19.12 4.44 1.15
C CYS A 86 -20.27 5.45 1.15
N LYS A 87 -20.81 5.82 -0.03
CA LYS A 87 -21.99 6.68 -0.13
C LYS A 87 -23.18 6.09 0.60
N ALA A 88 -23.51 4.83 0.31
CA ALA A 88 -24.63 4.13 0.94
C ALA A 88 -24.50 4.10 2.47
N ALA A 89 -23.29 3.86 2.99
CA ALA A 89 -23.03 3.85 4.43
C ALA A 89 -23.25 5.24 5.07
N LEU A 90 -22.77 6.30 4.42
CA LEU A 90 -22.94 7.66 4.89
C LEU A 90 -24.39 8.13 4.80
N ASP A 91 -25.10 7.79 3.72
CA ASP A 91 -26.51 8.13 3.54
C ASP A 91 -27.38 7.41 4.58
N ALA A 92 -27.15 6.13 4.84
CA ALA A 92 -27.84 5.37 5.88
C ALA A 92 -27.63 5.97 7.29
N ALA A 93 -26.46 6.55 7.53
CA ALA A 93 -26.14 7.23 8.78
C ALA A 93 -26.60 8.70 8.82
N GLY A 94 -27.06 9.27 7.70
CA GLY A 94 -27.42 10.69 7.59
C GLY A 94 -26.21 11.63 7.77
N ALA A 95 -25.03 11.20 7.34
CA ALA A 95 -23.76 11.88 7.55
C ALA A 95 -23.55 13.02 6.57
N ALA A 96 -23.07 14.17 7.05
CA ALA A 96 -22.58 15.27 6.23
C ALA A 96 -21.06 15.20 6.02
N ILE A 97 -20.33 14.70 7.04
CA ILE A 97 -18.87 14.58 7.04
C ILE A 97 -18.49 13.14 7.43
N ALA A 98 -17.50 12.58 6.75
CA ALA A 98 -16.90 11.30 7.05
C ALA A 98 -15.47 11.45 7.59
N VAL A 99 -15.18 10.78 8.69
CA VAL A 99 -13.83 10.43 9.13
C VAL A 99 -13.59 9.00 8.67
N HIS A 100 -12.99 8.82 7.49
CA HIS A 100 -12.88 7.53 6.82
C HIS A 100 -11.53 6.86 7.12
N VAL A 101 -11.60 5.69 7.73
CA VAL A 101 -10.44 4.85 8.08
C VAL A 101 -10.64 3.43 7.58
N MET A 102 -9.53 2.69 7.44
CA MET A 102 -9.56 1.27 7.12
C MET A 102 -9.66 0.44 8.40
N GLY A 103 -10.33 -0.71 8.36
CA GLY A 103 -10.53 -1.57 9.51
C GLY A 103 -9.26 -2.13 10.15
N GLN A 104 -8.15 -2.17 9.39
CA GLN A 104 -6.84 -2.57 9.90
C GLN A 104 -6.04 -1.43 10.54
N HIS A 105 -6.47 -0.18 10.47
CA HIS A 105 -5.73 0.97 11.02
C HIS A 105 -5.91 1.11 12.53
N CYS A 106 -5.67 0.07 13.29
CA CYS A 106 -5.92 -0.01 14.73
C CYS A 106 -5.06 0.95 15.59
N PHE A 107 -4.11 1.66 15.00
CA PHE A 107 -3.26 2.64 15.67
C PHE A 107 -3.68 4.10 15.42
N ILE A 108 -4.88 4.35 14.87
CA ILE A 108 -5.33 5.72 14.59
C ILE A 108 -5.16 6.63 15.81
N ASP A 109 -4.61 7.81 15.56
CA ASP A 109 -4.46 8.88 16.54
C ASP A 109 -5.70 9.78 16.49
N THR A 110 -6.52 9.71 17.53
CA THR A 110 -7.77 10.47 17.63
C THR A 110 -7.54 11.98 17.78
N ALA A 111 -6.39 12.39 18.32
CA ALA A 111 -6.02 13.80 18.39
C ALA A 111 -5.70 14.33 16.97
N LEU A 112 -4.88 13.61 16.22
CA LEU A 112 -4.58 13.95 14.82
C LEU A 112 -5.86 14.01 13.97
N LEU A 113 -6.77 13.04 14.12
CA LEU A 113 -8.05 13.06 13.40
C LEU A 113 -8.92 14.26 13.79
N SER A 114 -8.90 14.67 15.08
CA SER A 114 -9.63 15.85 15.54
C SER A 114 -9.05 17.14 14.96
N ASP A 115 -7.72 17.25 14.85
CA ASP A 115 -7.04 18.40 14.25
C ASP A 115 -7.31 18.46 12.73
N MET A 116 -7.28 17.33 12.04
CA MET A 116 -7.64 17.26 10.61
C MET A 116 -9.09 17.62 10.37
N LEU A 117 -10.01 17.27 11.28
CA LEU A 117 -11.42 17.62 11.19
C LEU A 117 -11.61 19.13 11.38
N ALA A 118 -10.94 19.74 12.36
CA ALA A 118 -10.94 21.18 12.54
C ALA A 118 -10.34 21.91 11.32
N PHE A 119 -9.31 21.35 10.71
CA PHE A 119 -8.70 21.89 9.50
C PHE A 119 -9.63 21.83 8.28
N LEU A 120 -10.45 20.78 8.14
CA LEU A 120 -11.46 20.69 7.06
C LEU A 120 -12.34 21.95 7.02
N ASP A 121 -12.82 22.38 8.19
CA ASP A 121 -13.69 23.55 8.31
C ASP A 121 -12.91 24.87 8.18
N ALA A 122 -11.76 24.99 8.85
CA ALA A 122 -10.94 26.20 8.80
C ALA A 122 -10.45 26.51 7.38
N ALA A 123 -10.04 25.47 6.64
CA ALA A 123 -9.60 25.59 5.25
C ALA A 123 -10.77 25.62 4.24
N ARG A 124 -12.01 25.47 4.70
CA ARG A 124 -13.20 25.29 3.83
C ARG A 124 -13.00 24.19 2.79
N ALA A 125 -12.31 23.13 3.17
CA ALA A 125 -12.00 22.03 2.27
C ALA A 125 -13.18 21.07 2.11
N ASP A 126 -13.22 20.38 0.97
CA ASP A 126 -14.17 19.28 0.75
C ASP A 126 -13.52 17.92 1.07
N PHE A 127 -12.17 17.86 1.08
CA PHE A 127 -11.38 16.67 1.38
C PHE A 127 -10.06 17.05 2.07
N VAL A 128 -9.69 16.30 3.09
CA VAL A 128 -8.40 16.43 3.79
C VAL A 128 -7.74 15.07 3.86
N SER A 129 -6.48 15.02 3.45
CA SER A 129 -5.59 13.87 3.61
C SER A 129 -4.30 14.28 4.31
N LEU A 130 -3.51 13.30 4.70
CA LEU A 130 -2.13 13.49 5.13
C LEU A 130 -1.18 13.55 3.94
N PRO A 131 0.06 14.05 4.11
CA PRO A 131 1.10 13.91 3.10
C PRO A 131 1.31 12.44 2.71
N ASP A 132 1.63 12.20 1.43
CA ASP A 132 1.78 10.86 0.87
C ASP A 132 2.83 9.99 1.61
N ALA A 133 3.84 10.63 2.18
CA ALA A 133 4.90 9.96 2.93
C ALA A 133 4.60 9.78 4.44
N PHE A 134 3.41 10.17 4.92
CA PHE A 134 3.01 9.92 6.31
C PHE A 134 2.22 8.63 6.43
N THR A 135 2.43 7.90 7.54
CA THR A 135 1.79 6.59 7.73
C THR A 135 0.27 6.66 7.75
N PRO A 136 -0.43 5.90 6.89
CA PRO A 136 -1.89 5.86 6.89
C PRO A 136 -2.48 5.20 8.15
N TYR A 137 -1.67 4.46 8.92
CA TYR A 137 -2.15 3.68 10.07
C TYR A 137 -2.54 4.53 11.27
N PHE A 138 -2.03 5.77 11.38
CA PHE A 138 -2.35 6.69 12.48
C PHE A 138 -3.53 7.60 12.19
N ALA A 139 -4.01 7.65 10.96
CA ALA A 139 -5.16 8.47 10.59
C ALA A 139 -5.92 7.88 9.39
N GLY A 140 -6.84 8.66 8.88
CA GLY A 140 -7.64 8.35 7.70
C GLY A 140 -7.76 9.57 6.80
N LYS A 141 -8.84 9.60 6.04
CA LYS A 141 -9.21 10.73 5.18
C LYS A 141 -10.48 11.35 5.72
N ILE A 142 -10.59 12.67 5.65
CA ILE A 142 -11.77 13.38 6.11
C ILE A 142 -12.39 14.10 4.91
N TYR A 143 -13.69 13.94 4.70
CA TYR A 143 -14.33 14.56 3.57
C TYR A 143 -15.84 14.80 3.78
N ARG A 144 -16.37 15.74 3.03
CA ARG A 144 -17.79 16.02 2.97
C ARG A 144 -18.51 14.98 2.10
N ARG A 145 -19.64 14.46 2.57
CA ARG A 145 -20.43 13.44 1.84
C ARG A 145 -20.77 13.91 0.40
N ALA A 146 -21.13 15.17 0.23
CA ALA A 146 -21.48 15.72 -1.08
C ALA A 146 -20.36 15.67 -2.12
N LEU A 147 -19.09 15.57 -1.69
CA LEU A 147 -17.96 15.41 -2.60
C LEU A 147 -18.04 14.10 -3.38
N LEU A 148 -18.53 13.01 -2.77
CA LEU A 148 -18.57 11.71 -3.41
C LEU A 148 -19.45 11.68 -4.67
N ASP A 149 -20.49 12.51 -4.74
CA ASP A 149 -21.34 12.62 -5.93
C ASP A 149 -20.58 13.29 -7.08
N LYS A 150 -19.82 14.35 -6.77
CA LYS A 150 -18.97 15.04 -7.76
C LYS A 150 -17.88 14.12 -8.30
N VAL A 151 -17.28 13.34 -7.41
CA VAL A 151 -16.21 12.38 -7.76
C VAL A 151 -16.78 11.24 -8.61
N GLY A 152 -17.92 10.66 -8.22
CA GLY A 152 -18.57 9.60 -8.98
C GLY A 152 -18.93 10.03 -10.40
N ALA A 153 -19.51 11.23 -10.56
CA ALA A 153 -19.80 11.80 -11.86
C ALA A 153 -18.53 12.04 -12.71
N ALA A 154 -17.46 12.52 -12.08
CA ALA A 154 -16.20 12.77 -12.77
C ALA A 154 -15.51 11.46 -13.23
N ILE A 155 -15.53 10.40 -12.42
CA ILE A 155 -14.99 9.08 -12.80
C ILE A 155 -15.83 8.46 -13.92
N ALA A 156 -17.17 8.55 -13.83
CA ALA A 156 -18.07 8.01 -14.84
C ALA A 156 -17.94 8.69 -16.22
N ALA A 157 -17.46 9.92 -16.24
CA ALA A 157 -17.23 10.69 -17.48
C ALA A 157 -15.88 10.39 -18.14
N LEU A 158 -15.00 9.57 -17.52
CA LEU A 158 -13.73 9.19 -18.12
C LEU A 158 -13.94 8.16 -19.26
N PRO A 159 -13.11 8.23 -20.32
CA PRO A 159 -13.08 7.19 -21.35
C PRO A 159 -12.82 5.81 -20.70
N GLN A 160 -13.46 4.75 -21.23
CA GLN A 160 -13.36 3.39 -20.64
C GLN A 160 -11.92 2.87 -20.56
N ASP A 161 -11.07 3.24 -21.51
CA ASP A 161 -9.64 2.91 -21.54
C ASP A 161 -8.81 3.66 -20.47
N ARG A 162 -9.40 4.69 -19.84
CA ARG A 162 -8.81 5.50 -18.76
C ARG A 162 -9.62 5.45 -17.47
N ALA A 163 -10.64 4.60 -17.40
CA ALA A 163 -11.50 4.51 -16.24
C ALA A 163 -10.68 4.09 -15.02
N ILE A 164 -10.53 5.00 -14.08
CA ILE A 164 -10.04 4.68 -12.74
C ILE A 164 -11.12 3.86 -12.06
N HIS A 165 -10.74 2.71 -11.53
CA HIS A 165 -11.68 1.88 -10.81
C HIS A 165 -12.28 2.67 -9.63
N PHE A 166 -13.61 2.60 -9.44
CA PHE A 166 -14.30 3.29 -8.33
C PHE A 166 -13.79 2.89 -6.94
N ALA A 167 -13.05 1.78 -6.83
CA ALA A 167 -12.31 1.42 -5.64
C ALA A 167 -11.23 2.44 -5.23
N ARG A 168 -10.72 3.24 -6.17
CA ARG A 168 -9.65 4.23 -5.95
C ARG A 168 -10.12 5.69 -6.00
N TYR A 169 -11.37 5.95 -5.70
CA TYR A 169 -11.91 7.30 -5.73
C TYR A 169 -11.11 8.31 -4.89
N ALA A 170 -10.56 7.88 -3.76
CA ALA A 170 -9.74 8.75 -2.92
C ALA A 170 -8.44 9.15 -3.61
N ALA A 171 -7.74 8.20 -4.27
CA ALA A 171 -6.57 8.51 -5.08
C ALA A 171 -6.91 9.43 -6.25
N PHE A 172 -8.09 9.27 -6.87
CA PHE A 172 -8.56 10.17 -7.92
C PHE A 172 -8.76 11.60 -7.41
N ILE A 173 -9.29 11.78 -6.18
CA ILE A 173 -9.38 13.10 -5.53
C ILE A 173 -7.98 13.68 -5.31
N GLU A 174 -7.04 12.89 -4.82
CA GLU A 174 -5.67 13.32 -4.52
C GLU A 174 -4.90 13.72 -5.79
N LEU A 175 -5.12 13.04 -6.91
CA LEU A 175 -4.56 13.41 -8.21
C LEU A 175 -5.16 14.70 -8.79
N HIS A 176 -6.38 15.06 -8.40
CA HIS A 176 -7.11 16.20 -8.91
C HIS A 176 -7.49 17.18 -7.79
N ARG A 177 -6.57 17.47 -6.86
CA ARG A 177 -6.80 18.25 -5.64
C ARG A 177 -7.51 19.58 -5.87
N GLU A 178 -7.10 20.32 -6.88
CA GLU A 178 -7.71 21.62 -7.18
C GLU A 178 -9.18 21.49 -7.59
N LYS A 179 -9.49 20.51 -8.45
CA LYS A 179 -10.83 20.22 -8.92
C LYS A 179 -11.80 19.86 -7.79
N PHE A 180 -11.30 19.17 -6.78
CA PHE A 180 -12.10 18.66 -5.66
C PHE A 180 -11.89 19.40 -4.35
N ASN A 181 -11.25 20.58 -4.39
CA ASN A 181 -10.94 21.37 -3.20
C ASN A 181 -10.32 20.51 -2.08
N ALA A 182 -9.40 19.63 -2.46
CA ALA A 182 -8.69 18.74 -1.56
C ALA A 182 -7.44 19.40 -0.99
N LYS A 183 -7.23 19.29 0.32
CA LYS A 183 -6.11 19.88 1.05
C LYS A 183 -5.29 18.78 1.73
N VAL A 184 -4.02 19.08 1.94
CA VAL A 184 -3.12 18.25 2.76
C VAL A 184 -2.96 18.90 4.12
N TYR A 185 -3.12 18.11 5.18
CA TYR A 185 -2.84 18.54 6.54
C TYR A 185 -1.37 18.26 6.85
N GLU A 186 -0.56 19.32 6.98
CA GLU A 186 0.91 19.21 7.10
C GLU A 186 1.41 19.36 8.55
N GLN A 187 0.53 19.68 9.51
CA GLN A 187 0.89 19.86 10.91
C GLN A 187 0.95 18.51 11.63
N LEU A 188 1.95 17.70 11.27
CA LEU A 188 2.08 16.33 11.75
C LEU A 188 2.56 16.27 13.20
N PRO A 189 1.99 15.37 14.04
CA PRO A 189 2.47 15.17 15.40
C PRO A 189 3.86 14.55 15.39
N GLN A 190 4.66 14.93 16.39
CA GLN A 190 5.94 14.28 16.66
C GLN A 190 5.71 13.17 17.69
N TYR A 191 5.80 11.93 17.24
CA TYR A 191 5.73 10.78 18.15
C TYR A 191 7.08 10.50 18.81
N SER A 192 7.06 10.11 20.08
CA SER A 192 8.29 9.70 20.75
C SER A 192 8.83 8.39 20.16
N PRO A 193 10.16 8.20 20.11
CA PRO A 193 10.76 6.95 19.63
C PRO A 193 10.24 5.71 20.37
N ASP A 194 9.96 5.82 21.67
CA ASP A 194 9.42 4.72 22.47
C ASP A 194 7.98 4.35 22.09
N TYR A 195 7.14 5.35 21.77
CA TYR A 195 5.79 5.11 21.30
C TYR A 195 5.82 4.37 19.95
N LEU A 196 6.64 4.84 19.04
CA LEU A 196 6.79 4.25 17.71
C LEU A 196 7.36 2.84 17.76
N ARG A 197 8.31 2.58 18.66
CA ARG A 197 8.83 1.23 18.90
C ARG A 197 7.72 0.28 19.35
N ARG A 198 6.90 0.71 20.34
CA ARG A 198 5.75 -0.09 20.80
C ARG A 198 4.74 -0.35 19.71
N VAL A 199 4.39 0.65 18.90
CA VAL A 199 3.47 0.48 17.78
C VAL A 199 4.04 -0.50 16.77
N ARG A 200 5.34 -0.38 16.44
CA ARG A 200 6.02 -1.31 15.53
C ARG A 200 6.05 -2.74 16.06
N ASP A 201 6.36 -2.91 17.35
CA ASP A 201 6.43 -4.25 17.95
C ASP A 201 5.05 -4.91 17.99
N MET A 202 3.99 -4.18 18.34
CA MET A 202 2.60 -4.65 18.26
C MET A 202 2.19 -4.95 16.80
N ALA A 203 2.56 -4.09 15.86
CA ALA A 203 2.27 -4.32 14.45
C ALA A 203 2.96 -5.57 13.91
N ARG A 204 4.20 -5.85 14.32
CA ARG A 204 4.89 -7.08 13.95
C ARG A 204 4.18 -8.34 14.45
N GLU A 205 3.62 -8.33 15.66
CA GLU A 205 2.81 -9.45 16.16
C GLU A 205 1.53 -9.67 15.33
N ILE A 206 0.91 -8.57 14.90
CA ILE A 206 -0.36 -8.60 14.16
C ILE A 206 -0.15 -9.01 12.70
N PHE A 207 0.90 -8.46 12.08
CA PHE A 207 1.13 -8.51 10.63
C PHE A 207 2.30 -9.41 10.24
N SER A 208 2.84 -10.21 11.17
CA SER A 208 3.98 -11.11 10.92
C SER A 208 3.75 -12.13 9.79
N ASP A 209 2.49 -12.38 9.45
CA ASP A 209 2.09 -13.32 8.38
C ASP A 209 1.59 -12.61 7.10
N ASP A 210 1.53 -11.27 7.09
CA ASP A 210 1.02 -10.53 5.94
C ASP A 210 2.10 -10.27 4.89
N ARG A 211 2.51 -11.35 4.25
CA ARG A 211 3.19 -11.25 2.95
C ARG A 211 2.10 -10.99 1.92
N MET A 212 2.23 -9.90 1.17
CA MET A 212 1.30 -9.59 0.09
C MET A 212 1.24 -10.76 -0.90
N HIS A 213 0.23 -11.60 -0.76
CA HIS A 213 -0.13 -12.56 -1.78
C HIS A 213 -0.94 -11.84 -2.85
N VAL A 214 -0.36 -11.60 -4.01
CA VAL A 214 -1.06 -11.00 -5.14
C VAL A 214 -1.55 -12.12 -6.05
N ASP A 215 -2.85 -12.35 -6.12
CA ASP A 215 -3.40 -13.24 -7.15
C ASP A 215 -3.07 -12.66 -8.53
N ALA A 216 -2.32 -13.41 -9.31
CA ALA A 216 -1.89 -13.04 -10.66
C ALA A 216 -3.05 -12.69 -11.60
N ARG A 217 -4.28 -13.16 -11.33
CA ARG A 217 -5.48 -12.79 -12.08
C ARG A 217 -5.99 -11.41 -11.73
N GLN A 218 -5.73 -10.92 -10.52
CA GLN A 218 -6.11 -9.58 -10.08
C GLN A 218 -5.02 -8.53 -10.37
N ALA A 219 -3.80 -8.98 -10.58
CA ALA A 219 -2.64 -8.16 -10.83
C ALA A 219 -2.70 -7.39 -12.16
N SER A 220 -3.45 -7.87 -13.13
CA SER A 220 -3.65 -7.20 -14.42
C SER A 220 -4.61 -5.99 -14.35
N THR A 221 -5.24 -5.75 -13.21
CA THR A 221 -6.03 -4.53 -13.03
C THR A 221 -5.10 -3.36 -12.76
N ILE A 222 -5.29 -2.27 -13.49
CA ILE A 222 -4.52 -1.00 -13.58
C ILE A 222 -4.23 -0.35 -12.21
N SER A 223 -4.62 -0.95 -11.10
CA SER A 223 -4.63 -0.35 -9.78
C SER A 223 -3.60 -0.89 -8.79
N ASN A 224 -2.71 -1.80 -9.21
CA ASN A 224 -1.67 -2.33 -8.32
C ASN A 224 -0.37 -1.52 -8.43
N PRO A 225 0.11 -0.83 -7.37
CA PRO A 225 1.37 -0.11 -7.41
C PRO A 225 2.59 -0.98 -7.76
N LEU A 226 2.56 -2.28 -7.40
CA LEU A 226 3.59 -3.24 -7.79
C LEU A 226 3.58 -3.50 -9.29
N PHE A 227 2.40 -3.52 -9.92
CA PHE A 227 2.29 -3.71 -11.36
C PHE A 227 3.05 -2.64 -12.15
N GLU A 228 2.92 -1.37 -11.77
CA GLU A 228 3.66 -0.27 -12.41
C GLU A 228 5.18 -0.44 -12.27
N SER A 229 5.66 -0.90 -11.09
CA SER A 229 7.08 -1.16 -10.88
C SER A 229 7.60 -2.27 -11.76
N TYR A 230 6.85 -3.38 -11.88
CA TYR A 230 7.21 -4.46 -12.77
C TYR A 230 7.05 -4.09 -14.25
N GLN A 231 6.05 -3.30 -14.64
CA GLN A 231 5.93 -2.77 -16.00
C GLN A 231 7.13 -1.88 -16.37
N PHE A 232 7.52 -0.99 -15.44
CA PHE A 232 8.72 -0.18 -15.63
C PHE A 232 9.96 -1.06 -15.77
N ALA A 233 10.15 -2.04 -14.89
CA ALA A 233 11.28 -2.97 -14.95
C ALA A 233 11.30 -3.73 -16.28
N THR A 234 10.16 -4.27 -16.70
CA THR A 234 10.02 -5.00 -17.96
C THR A 234 10.43 -4.14 -19.15
N SER A 235 10.12 -2.83 -19.14
CA SER A 235 10.51 -1.91 -20.21
C SER A 235 12.02 -1.67 -20.32
N GLN A 236 12.80 -2.07 -19.32
CA GLN A 236 14.27 -1.92 -19.30
C GLN A 236 15.00 -3.16 -19.85
N PHE A 237 14.29 -4.23 -20.11
CA PHE A 237 14.83 -5.51 -20.57
C PHE A 237 14.29 -5.93 -21.93
N GLY A 238 14.99 -6.83 -22.59
CA GLY A 238 14.63 -7.35 -23.92
C GLY A 238 14.55 -8.89 -23.99
N ALA A 239 14.12 -9.41 -25.12
CA ALA A 239 13.87 -10.82 -25.35
C ALA A 239 15.10 -11.75 -25.20
N LYS A 240 16.31 -11.20 -25.12
CA LYS A 240 17.55 -11.98 -24.90
C LYS A 240 18.01 -11.96 -23.45
N ASP A 241 17.37 -11.14 -22.62
CA ASP A 241 17.77 -10.98 -21.22
C ASP A 241 17.38 -12.18 -20.37
N ARG A 242 18.26 -12.48 -19.42
CA ARG A 242 18.02 -13.38 -18.30
C ARG A 242 17.89 -12.52 -17.05
N VAL A 243 16.71 -12.50 -16.44
CA VAL A 243 16.41 -11.63 -15.30
C VAL A 243 16.18 -12.47 -14.04
N LEU A 244 16.81 -12.06 -12.94
CA LEU A 244 16.58 -12.59 -11.61
C LEU A 244 15.54 -11.72 -10.89
N ASP A 245 14.47 -12.32 -10.38
CA ASP A 245 13.50 -11.67 -9.52
C ASP A 245 13.72 -12.12 -8.07
N ILE A 246 14.31 -11.24 -7.25
CA ILE A 246 14.75 -11.53 -5.88
C ILE A 246 13.59 -11.24 -4.92
N ALA A 247 13.34 -12.16 -3.98
CA ALA A 247 12.16 -12.18 -3.13
C ALA A 247 10.86 -12.15 -3.95
N CYS A 248 10.78 -13.06 -4.91
CA CYS A 248 9.71 -13.10 -5.92
C CYS A 248 8.31 -13.40 -5.34
N GLY A 249 8.22 -13.76 -4.06
CA GLY A 249 6.97 -14.07 -3.39
C GLY A 249 6.15 -15.16 -4.10
N ASP A 250 4.92 -14.84 -4.46
CA ASP A 250 3.99 -15.72 -5.19
C ASP A 250 4.23 -15.80 -6.71
N GLY A 251 5.35 -15.26 -7.20
CA GLY A 251 5.78 -15.36 -8.59
C GLY A 251 5.04 -14.45 -9.58
N TYR A 252 4.22 -13.54 -9.09
CA TYR A 252 3.48 -12.59 -9.89
C TYR A 252 4.39 -11.72 -10.78
N GLY A 253 5.47 -11.16 -10.19
CA GLY A 253 6.44 -10.35 -10.93
C GLY A 253 7.16 -11.15 -12.02
N CYS A 254 7.54 -12.38 -11.70
CA CYS A 254 8.15 -13.29 -12.66
C CYS A 254 7.29 -13.47 -13.91
N ARG A 255 5.96 -13.56 -13.78
CA ARG A 255 5.05 -13.71 -14.91
C ARG A 255 4.96 -12.46 -15.78
N ILE A 256 5.02 -11.28 -15.17
CA ILE A 256 5.06 -10.01 -15.94
C ILE A 256 6.37 -9.93 -16.73
N LEU A 257 7.50 -10.18 -16.08
CA LEU A 257 8.83 -10.17 -16.70
C LEU A 257 8.91 -11.18 -17.85
N ALA A 258 8.39 -12.40 -17.66
CA ALA A 258 8.43 -13.46 -18.65
C ALA A 258 7.71 -13.13 -19.98
N GLY A 259 6.79 -12.19 -19.96
CA GLY A 259 6.13 -11.69 -21.18
C GLY A 259 7.06 -10.91 -22.13
N GLN A 260 8.23 -10.44 -21.63
CA GLN A 260 9.16 -9.60 -22.39
C GLN A 260 10.56 -10.20 -22.52
N VAL A 261 11.04 -10.90 -21.48
CA VAL A 261 12.43 -11.38 -21.40
C VAL A 261 12.59 -12.83 -21.81
N GLY A 262 13.80 -13.23 -22.17
CA GLY A 262 14.11 -14.60 -22.62
C GLY A 262 14.00 -15.62 -21.49
N GLN A 263 14.47 -15.29 -20.30
CA GLN A 263 14.44 -16.15 -19.13
C GLN A 263 14.21 -15.35 -17.83
N VAL A 264 13.41 -15.91 -16.94
CA VAL A 264 13.21 -15.39 -15.58
C VAL A 264 13.59 -16.48 -14.58
N LEU A 265 14.38 -16.10 -13.59
CA LEU A 265 14.62 -16.90 -12.39
C LEU A 265 13.97 -16.16 -11.20
N GLY A 266 12.90 -16.72 -10.65
CA GLY A 266 12.31 -16.24 -9.39
C GLY A 266 13.02 -16.90 -8.22
N MET A 267 13.44 -16.10 -7.24
CA MET A 267 14.10 -16.60 -6.04
C MET A 267 13.45 -16.01 -4.78
N ASP A 268 13.15 -16.87 -3.81
CA ASP A 268 12.60 -16.48 -2.51
C ASP A 268 13.14 -17.39 -1.41
N ILE A 269 13.29 -16.88 -0.20
CA ILE A 269 13.72 -17.67 0.96
C ILE A 269 12.62 -18.64 1.41
N ASN A 270 11.37 -18.38 1.07
CA ASN A 270 10.23 -19.20 1.44
C ASN A 270 10.02 -20.39 0.48
N GLY A 271 10.54 -21.55 0.88
CA GLY A 271 10.43 -22.78 0.09
C GLY A 271 8.97 -23.21 -0.22
N ARG A 272 7.99 -22.85 0.62
CA ARG A 272 6.57 -23.17 0.36
C ARG A 272 6.03 -22.35 -0.81
N LEU A 273 6.35 -21.05 -0.87
CA LEU A 273 5.98 -20.19 -1.99
C LEU A 273 6.62 -20.66 -3.30
N ILE A 274 7.91 -21.00 -3.25
CA ILE A 274 8.63 -21.55 -4.40
C ILE A 274 7.99 -22.85 -4.89
N ALA A 275 7.62 -23.77 -3.99
CA ALA A 275 6.93 -25.00 -4.36
C ALA A 275 5.56 -24.73 -5.01
N ALA A 276 4.79 -23.79 -4.49
CA ALA A 276 3.53 -23.35 -5.07
C ALA A 276 3.72 -22.72 -6.46
N ASN A 277 4.73 -21.83 -6.62
CA ASN A 277 5.04 -21.18 -7.89
C ASN A 277 5.44 -22.17 -8.99
N ARG A 278 6.20 -23.19 -8.66
CA ARG A 278 6.56 -24.26 -9.60
C ARG A 278 5.35 -25.00 -10.14
N GLN A 279 4.25 -25.04 -9.37
CA GLN A 279 2.99 -25.69 -9.79
C GLN A 279 2.04 -24.75 -10.51
N SER A 280 1.83 -23.53 -9.98
CA SER A 280 0.78 -22.63 -10.44
C SER A 280 1.26 -21.55 -11.41
N ASN A 281 2.55 -21.22 -11.40
CA ASN A 281 3.15 -20.17 -12.22
C ASN A 281 4.18 -20.69 -13.23
N ALA A 282 4.12 -21.98 -13.58
CA ALA A 282 5.01 -22.58 -14.54
C ALA A 282 4.81 -21.97 -15.94
N ALA A 283 5.91 -21.53 -16.55
CA ALA A 283 5.98 -21.16 -17.96
C ALA A 283 7.33 -21.64 -18.53
N ALA A 284 7.43 -21.79 -19.85
CA ALA A 284 8.61 -22.37 -20.49
C ALA A 284 9.90 -21.57 -20.22
N ASN A 285 9.78 -20.27 -19.94
CA ASN A 285 10.90 -19.36 -19.68
C ASN A 285 10.98 -18.89 -18.22
N ILE A 286 10.26 -19.51 -17.29
CA ILE A 286 10.34 -19.20 -15.85
C ILE A 286 10.90 -20.41 -15.09
N SER A 287 11.85 -20.17 -14.23
CA SER A 287 12.31 -21.12 -13.22
C SER A 287 12.24 -20.48 -11.82
N TYR A 288 12.10 -21.33 -10.78
CA TYR A 288 11.99 -20.88 -9.41
C TYR A 288 12.94 -21.65 -8.50
N ASP A 289 13.71 -20.95 -7.67
CA ASP A 289 14.62 -21.54 -6.70
C ASP A 289 14.47 -20.92 -5.31
N VAL A 290 14.72 -21.76 -4.28
CA VAL A 290 14.85 -21.27 -2.91
C VAL A 290 16.23 -20.65 -2.75
N GLY A 291 16.29 -19.42 -2.24
CA GLY A 291 17.56 -18.71 -2.05
C GLY A 291 17.48 -17.57 -1.07
N ASP A 292 18.65 -17.28 -0.49
CA ASP A 292 18.86 -16.15 0.39
C ASP A 292 19.39 -14.96 -0.44
N CYS A 293 18.79 -13.79 -0.28
CA CYS A 293 19.18 -12.59 -1.00
C CYS A 293 20.58 -12.08 -0.63
N PHE A 294 21.12 -12.49 0.52
CA PHE A 294 22.47 -12.16 0.94
C PHE A 294 23.53 -13.14 0.41
N ALA A 295 23.12 -14.29 -0.13
CA ALA A 295 24.01 -15.34 -0.65
C ALA A 295 23.36 -16.03 -1.85
N LEU A 296 23.27 -15.32 -2.97
CA LEU A 296 22.65 -15.80 -4.20
C LEU A 296 23.46 -16.94 -4.81
N SER A 297 22.82 -18.10 -5.01
CA SER A 297 23.47 -19.31 -5.58
C SER A 297 23.69 -19.17 -7.09
N LEU A 298 24.27 -18.05 -7.51
CA LEU A 298 24.58 -17.71 -8.89
C LEU A 298 26.06 -17.29 -9.02
N ALA A 299 26.66 -17.60 -10.18
CA ALA A 299 27.99 -17.11 -10.51
C ALA A 299 28.00 -15.58 -10.74
N ASP A 300 29.17 -14.97 -10.67
CA ASP A 300 29.36 -13.55 -11.00
C ASP A 300 28.90 -13.28 -12.44
N GLY A 301 28.12 -12.23 -12.63
CA GLY A 301 27.61 -11.84 -13.94
C GLY A 301 26.66 -12.85 -14.58
N ALA A 302 26.00 -13.71 -13.81
CA ALA A 302 25.14 -14.79 -14.32
C ALA A 302 23.82 -14.30 -14.95
N VAL A 303 23.41 -13.08 -14.68
CA VAL A 303 22.16 -12.50 -15.19
C VAL A 303 22.41 -11.15 -15.84
N SER A 304 21.65 -10.83 -16.89
CA SER A 304 21.71 -9.50 -17.53
C SER A 304 20.92 -8.45 -16.75
N GLY A 305 20.05 -8.86 -15.86
CA GLY A 305 19.32 -7.97 -14.97
C GLY A 305 18.79 -8.64 -13.72
N ALA A 306 18.50 -7.82 -12.71
CA ALA A 306 17.84 -8.25 -11.49
C ALA A 306 16.72 -7.29 -11.08
N THR A 307 15.68 -7.82 -10.45
CA THR A 307 14.61 -7.05 -9.82
C THR A 307 14.49 -7.41 -8.35
N ALA A 308 14.15 -6.44 -7.49
CA ALA A 308 13.82 -6.65 -6.09
C ALA A 308 12.74 -5.63 -5.70
N MET A 309 11.48 -6.08 -5.70
CA MET A 309 10.35 -5.19 -5.47
C MET A 309 9.84 -5.31 -4.04
N GLU A 310 9.78 -4.17 -3.32
CA GLU A 310 9.33 -4.08 -1.91
C GLU A 310 10.11 -5.07 -1.01
N LEU A 311 11.44 -5.09 -1.12
CA LEU A 311 12.30 -5.95 -0.33
C LEU A 311 13.21 -5.17 0.63
N ILE A 312 13.82 -4.08 0.15
CA ILE A 312 14.91 -3.40 0.87
C ILE A 312 14.46 -2.90 2.25
N GLU A 313 13.21 -2.48 2.39
CA GLU A 313 12.61 -2.02 3.63
C GLU A 313 12.47 -3.10 4.71
N HIS A 314 12.51 -4.36 4.33
CA HIS A 314 12.42 -5.51 5.24
C HIS A 314 13.79 -6.05 5.69
N LEU A 315 14.87 -5.59 5.05
CA LEU A 315 16.21 -6.08 5.35
C LEU A 315 16.79 -5.38 6.59
N PRO A 316 17.61 -6.09 7.40
CA PRO A 316 18.36 -5.46 8.47
C PRO A 316 19.24 -4.32 7.95
N VAL A 317 19.20 -3.16 8.62
CA VAL A 317 19.88 -1.93 8.15
C VAL A 317 21.39 -2.11 7.99
N ASP A 318 21.99 -2.92 8.85
CA ASP A 318 23.41 -3.25 8.83
C ASP A 318 23.81 -4.25 7.74
N GLN A 319 22.85 -4.92 7.09
CA GLN A 319 23.10 -5.93 6.06
C GLN A 319 22.62 -5.48 4.66
N VAL A 320 21.87 -4.39 4.55
CA VAL A 320 21.33 -3.97 3.26
C VAL A 320 22.41 -3.64 2.23
N ASP A 321 23.57 -3.16 2.68
CA ASP A 321 24.72 -2.89 1.80
C ASP A 321 25.30 -4.19 1.21
N ASP A 322 25.38 -5.25 2.02
CA ASP A 322 25.80 -6.58 1.57
C ASP A 322 24.82 -7.16 0.54
N PHE A 323 23.52 -6.94 0.73
CA PHE A 323 22.51 -7.31 -0.26
C PHE A 323 22.76 -6.61 -1.61
N VAL A 324 22.96 -5.29 -1.62
CA VAL A 324 23.19 -4.54 -2.86
C VAL A 324 24.50 -4.98 -3.53
N LYS A 325 25.53 -5.25 -2.75
CA LYS A 325 26.82 -5.81 -3.22
C LYS A 325 26.63 -7.18 -3.87
N GLU A 326 25.83 -8.06 -3.26
CA GLU A 326 25.53 -9.38 -3.79
C GLU A 326 24.75 -9.32 -5.10
N VAL A 327 23.76 -8.45 -5.18
CA VAL A 327 23.05 -8.17 -6.44
C VAL A 327 24.02 -7.67 -7.52
N ARG A 328 24.91 -6.76 -7.18
CA ARG A 328 25.90 -6.24 -8.14
C ARG A 328 26.85 -7.34 -8.64
N ARG A 329 27.19 -8.31 -7.78
CA ARG A 329 28.04 -9.47 -8.15
C ARG A 329 27.38 -10.32 -9.23
N VAL A 330 26.12 -10.65 -9.08
CA VAL A 330 25.40 -11.55 -10.01
C VAL A 330 24.93 -10.88 -11.30
N VAL A 331 24.81 -9.55 -11.32
CA VAL A 331 24.45 -8.77 -12.51
C VAL A 331 25.69 -8.57 -13.39
N ALA A 332 25.58 -8.96 -14.65
CA ALA A 332 26.65 -8.84 -15.64
C ALA A 332 27.10 -7.37 -15.84
N PRO A 333 28.34 -7.12 -16.26
CA PRO A 333 28.77 -5.78 -16.68
C PRO A 333 27.81 -5.21 -17.73
N GLY A 334 27.35 -3.98 -17.53
CA GLY A 334 26.35 -3.33 -18.40
C GLY A 334 24.91 -3.77 -18.18
N GLY A 335 24.66 -4.73 -17.28
CA GLY A 335 23.32 -5.14 -16.86
C GLY A 335 22.66 -4.10 -15.95
N SER A 336 21.39 -4.34 -15.60
CA SER A 336 20.60 -3.41 -14.79
C SER A 336 20.05 -4.09 -13.53
N PHE A 337 20.05 -3.34 -12.42
CA PHE A 337 19.30 -3.69 -11.21
C PHE A 337 18.14 -2.70 -11.04
N ILE A 338 16.93 -3.22 -10.78
CA ILE A 338 15.77 -2.39 -10.56
C ILE A 338 15.11 -2.82 -9.24
N CYS A 339 14.95 -1.88 -8.33
CA CYS A 339 14.28 -2.15 -7.07
C CYS A 339 13.19 -1.12 -6.79
N SER A 340 12.18 -1.53 -6.04
CA SER A 340 11.20 -0.62 -5.47
C SER A 340 11.17 -0.71 -3.95
N THR A 341 10.78 0.40 -3.33
CA THR A 341 10.61 0.49 -1.88
C THR A 341 9.71 1.69 -1.56
N PRO A 342 8.95 1.68 -0.45
CA PRO A 342 8.22 2.85 0.00
C PRO A 342 9.15 4.04 0.23
N GLN A 343 8.64 5.24 -0.06
CA GLN A 343 9.36 6.49 0.20
C GLN A 343 8.99 7.03 1.57
N ASN A 344 9.99 7.31 2.41
CA ASN A 344 9.82 8.01 3.67
C ASN A 344 10.63 9.31 3.66
N SER A 345 9.96 10.43 3.76
CA SER A 345 10.57 11.77 3.83
C SER A 345 10.55 12.37 5.24
N HIS A 346 10.04 11.63 6.23
CA HIS A 346 9.76 12.14 7.58
C HIS A 346 10.69 11.55 8.67
N GLY A 347 11.86 11.01 8.29
CA GLY A 347 12.88 10.53 9.24
C GLY A 347 12.81 9.03 9.54
N ASP A 348 13.37 8.61 10.68
CA ASP A 348 13.62 7.20 11.02
C ASP A 348 12.38 6.35 11.33
N ILE A 349 11.18 6.88 11.12
CA ILE A 349 9.93 6.22 11.44
C ILE A 349 9.39 5.57 10.16
N PRO A 350 9.34 4.22 10.09
CA PRO A 350 8.68 3.57 8.98
C PRO A 350 7.21 3.99 8.86
N VAL A 351 6.78 4.31 7.66
CA VAL A 351 5.37 4.56 7.32
C VAL A 351 4.54 3.30 7.55
N VAL A 352 5.16 2.14 7.30
CA VAL A 352 4.56 0.83 7.52
C VAL A 352 5.20 0.19 8.76
N PRO A 353 4.43 -0.14 9.80
CA PRO A 353 4.97 -0.56 11.10
C PRO A 353 5.86 -1.81 11.09
N TRP A 354 5.71 -2.71 10.11
CA TRP A 354 6.53 -3.93 10.00
C TRP A 354 7.74 -3.78 9.09
N HIS A 355 7.96 -2.59 8.48
CA HIS A 355 9.22 -2.30 7.81
C HIS A 355 10.35 -2.09 8.83
N VAL A 356 11.53 -2.55 8.50
CA VAL A 356 12.72 -2.32 9.33
C VAL A 356 13.18 -0.88 9.16
N LYS A 357 13.27 -0.43 7.90
CA LYS A 357 13.58 0.95 7.54
C LYS A 357 12.95 1.27 6.19
N GLU A 358 12.36 2.43 6.10
CA GLU A 358 12.00 3.05 4.82
C GLU A 358 12.97 4.18 4.50
N TYR A 359 13.23 4.40 3.24
CA TYR A 359 14.30 5.27 2.78
C TYR A 359 13.75 6.57 2.19
N SER A 360 14.44 7.67 2.42
CA SER A 360 14.31 8.88 1.60
C SER A 360 15.00 8.65 0.24
N ILE A 361 14.69 9.48 -0.75
CA ILE A 361 15.38 9.44 -2.05
C ILE A 361 16.90 9.59 -1.89
N ALA A 362 17.34 10.48 -0.99
CA ALA A 362 18.76 10.72 -0.75
C ALA A 362 19.46 9.49 -0.13
N GLU A 363 18.83 8.83 0.84
CA GLU A 363 19.38 7.63 1.49
C GLU A 363 19.43 6.44 0.51
N LEU A 364 18.35 6.21 -0.25
CA LEU A 364 18.33 5.13 -1.25
C LEU A 364 19.38 5.37 -2.32
N ARG A 365 19.51 6.61 -2.81
CA ARG A 365 20.55 6.99 -3.78
C ARG A 365 21.93 6.73 -3.23
N ALA A 366 22.24 7.21 -2.03
CA ALA A 366 23.55 7.05 -1.39
C ALA A 366 23.92 5.57 -1.15
N LEU A 367 22.93 4.71 -0.86
CA LEU A 367 23.12 3.27 -0.74
C LEU A 367 23.50 2.64 -2.09
N LEU A 368 22.73 2.92 -3.14
CA LEU A 368 22.87 2.29 -4.45
C LEU A 368 24.12 2.78 -5.20
N GLU A 369 24.49 4.07 -5.07
CA GLU A 369 25.68 4.66 -5.71
C GLU A 369 27.01 4.13 -5.18
N ARG A 370 27.00 3.38 -4.05
CA ARG A 370 28.21 2.66 -3.58
C ARG A 370 28.61 1.52 -4.52
N HIS A 371 27.65 0.95 -5.25
CA HIS A 371 27.81 -0.28 -6.03
C HIS A 371 27.51 -0.12 -7.52
N PHE A 372 26.75 0.92 -7.90
CA PHE A 372 26.35 1.19 -9.28
C PHE A 372 26.79 2.57 -9.72
N SER A 373 27.31 2.66 -10.95
CA SER A 373 27.83 3.92 -11.51
C SER A 373 26.72 4.92 -11.90
N THR A 374 25.51 4.43 -12.15
CA THR A 374 24.35 5.25 -12.50
C THR A 374 23.15 4.80 -11.71
N VAL A 375 22.51 5.72 -11.00
CA VAL A 375 21.30 5.49 -10.22
C VAL A 375 20.25 6.53 -10.59
N LYS A 376 19.18 6.07 -11.24
CA LYS A 376 18.00 6.88 -11.55
C LYS A 376 16.86 6.47 -10.64
N ILE A 377 16.31 7.39 -9.85
CA ILE A 377 15.18 7.14 -8.95
C ILE A 377 13.97 7.88 -9.50
N LEU A 378 12.89 7.13 -9.68
CA LEU A 378 11.55 7.63 -9.98
C LEU A 378 10.68 7.45 -8.76
N SER A 379 9.72 8.33 -8.57
CA SER A 379 8.75 8.24 -7.48
C SER A 379 7.33 8.29 -8.03
N SER A 380 6.39 7.65 -7.35
CA SER A 380 4.97 7.73 -7.68
C SER A 380 4.17 8.27 -6.50
N LYS A 381 3.23 9.16 -6.79
CA LYS A 381 2.16 9.55 -5.87
C LYS A 381 1.05 8.51 -5.93
N SER A 382 0.20 8.47 -4.91
CA SER A 382 -0.93 7.52 -4.82
C SER A 382 -1.70 7.40 -6.14
N GLY A 383 -1.64 6.23 -6.77
CA GLY A 383 -2.30 5.95 -8.06
C GLY A 383 -1.71 6.70 -9.26
N GLY A 384 -0.53 7.30 -9.13
CA GLY A 384 0.13 8.09 -10.14
C GLY A 384 1.23 7.38 -10.89
N ARG A 385 1.57 7.94 -12.06
CA ARG A 385 2.66 7.49 -12.93
C ARG A 385 4.02 7.70 -12.24
N LEU A 386 4.97 6.79 -12.47
CA LEU A 386 6.37 6.98 -12.08
C LEU A 386 6.96 8.22 -12.77
N THR A 387 7.44 9.16 -11.99
CA THR A 387 8.05 10.42 -12.46
C THR A 387 9.27 10.79 -11.62
N GLU A 388 10.12 11.67 -12.13
CA GLU A 388 11.17 12.27 -11.32
C GLU A 388 10.53 13.32 -10.40
N CYS A 389 10.14 12.92 -9.18
CA CYS A 389 9.60 13.83 -8.18
C CYS A 389 10.22 13.53 -6.81
N GLU A 390 10.40 14.57 -5.99
CA GLU A 390 11.03 14.46 -4.67
C GLU A 390 10.10 13.91 -3.59
N THR A 391 8.80 13.91 -3.85
CA THR A 391 7.79 13.46 -2.88
C THR A 391 6.86 12.45 -3.51
N GLY A 392 6.73 11.28 -2.90
CA GLY A 392 5.84 10.21 -3.33
C GLY A 392 5.62 9.20 -2.22
N GLN A 393 4.83 8.17 -2.51
CA GLN A 393 4.61 7.04 -1.59
C GLN A 393 5.59 5.89 -1.87
N LYS A 394 6.12 5.83 -3.08
CA LYS A 394 6.93 4.73 -3.55
C LYS A 394 8.03 5.22 -4.47
N MET A 395 9.19 4.62 -4.34
CA MET A 395 10.33 4.82 -5.22
C MET A 395 10.59 3.58 -6.07
N VAL A 396 11.05 3.80 -7.30
CA VAL A 396 11.63 2.78 -8.17
C VAL A 396 13.00 3.28 -8.61
N ALA A 397 14.04 2.51 -8.31
CA ALA A 397 15.40 2.81 -8.71
C ALA A 397 15.84 1.93 -9.88
N LEU A 398 16.46 2.52 -10.89
CA LEU A 398 17.16 1.87 -11.98
C LEU A 398 18.66 2.12 -11.81
N CYS A 399 19.42 1.05 -11.64
CA CYS A 399 20.86 1.04 -11.37
C CYS A 399 21.62 0.36 -12.51
N ARG A 400 22.76 0.96 -12.92
CA ARG A 400 23.66 0.41 -13.95
C ARG A 400 25.13 0.57 -13.58
#